data_860cbdfef7aedfa2e1f66870d62a34c6
#
_entry.id   860cbdfef7aedfa2e1f66870d62a34c6
#
_cell.length_a   1.000
_cell.length_b   1.000
_cell.length_c   1.000
_cell.angle_alpha   90.00
_cell.angle_beta   90.00
_cell.angle_gamma   90.00
#
_symmetry.space_group_name_H-M   'P 1'
#
loop_
_entity.id
_entity.type
_entity.pdbx_description
1 polymer ?
#
loop_
_entity_poly.entity_id
_entity_poly.type
_entity_poly.pdbx_seq_one_letter_code
_entity_poly.pdbx_strand_id
1 'polypeptide(L)'
;MHQFESKNRYFDELFSNPALMWLGQNTNHFDTHPQVLQAMTDSIHAQEYHAYAPPAGLEELRRLVLEDVGLSDASVLVTDGAVEGLYNVCRNLSGPGAEFVTTDPGWKWPIGFARASGACVIEIPIYDPKQGYRLTIAQLEAAVTERTRMIYLVDPNNPLGVCYTAAEIEAFAKIARRVGAYFVHDCTYFHFADHHTMAATFYPEKSVTIYSFSKWLGLAGLRIGAIIANADLIERLAAAPPNILGCNVVSQRAAVAGLKIKKDWFPDINRRQRRNQAEIVKAVKGVAGMKVAVYPSQANFLVVECIDAGITPEALVDAYRAENIMIRQGTYHTPTFGHRFVKVSTTVPEAWADAFCERLPAMVAKARGIKETAALF
;
A
#
# COMPACT_ATOMS: atom_id res chain seq x y z
N MET A 1 3.77 1.26 30.68
CA MET A 1 4.46 1.86 29.52
C MET A 1 3.38 2.32 28.55
N HIS A 2 3.45 3.55 28.02
CA HIS A 2 2.47 4.03 27.03
C HIS A 2 2.57 3.19 25.77
N GLN A 3 1.43 2.92 25.11
CA GLN A 3 1.35 2.13 23.87
C GLN A 3 2.30 2.64 22.77
N PHE A 4 2.50 3.96 22.70
CA PHE A 4 3.44 4.60 21.78
C PHE A 4 4.87 4.10 21.99
N GLU A 5 5.37 4.13 23.24
CA GLU A 5 6.72 3.69 23.57
C GLU A 5 6.95 2.19 23.31
N SER A 6 5.95 1.36 23.61
CA SER A 6 6.01 -0.08 23.32
C SER A 6 6.11 -0.36 21.84
N LYS A 7 5.33 0.40 21.02
CA LYS A 7 5.35 0.30 19.58
C LYS A 7 6.68 0.77 18.99
N ASN A 8 7.21 1.90 19.47
CA ASN A 8 8.50 2.42 19.00
C ASN A 8 9.61 1.42 19.28
N ARG A 9 9.69 0.91 20.51
CA ARG A 9 10.68 -0.12 20.90
C ARG A 9 10.58 -1.36 20.01
N TYR A 10 9.37 -1.85 19.74
CA TYR A 10 9.16 -2.99 18.85
C TYR A 10 9.79 -2.77 17.45
N PHE A 11 9.59 -1.58 16.86
CA PHE A 11 10.18 -1.28 15.56
C PHE A 11 11.68 -1.01 15.60
N ASP A 12 12.21 -0.43 16.68
CA ASP A 12 13.65 -0.26 16.89
C ASP A 12 14.36 -1.61 16.99
N GLU A 13 13.79 -2.57 17.74
CA GLU A 13 14.29 -3.94 17.84
C GLU A 13 14.33 -4.63 16.46
N LEU A 14 13.26 -4.51 15.67
CA LEU A 14 13.22 -5.07 14.32
C LEU A 14 14.27 -4.42 13.41
N PHE A 15 14.35 -3.09 13.44
CA PHE A 15 15.25 -2.32 12.58
C PHE A 15 16.73 -2.55 12.93
N SER A 16 17.03 -2.78 14.19
CA SER A 16 18.38 -3.05 14.68
C SER A 16 18.85 -4.50 14.45
N ASN A 17 18.00 -5.39 13.95
CA ASN A 17 18.34 -6.77 13.69
C ASN A 17 18.84 -6.97 12.24
N PRO A 18 20.17 -7.09 11.99
CA PRO A 18 20.69 -7.22 10.63
C PRO A 18 20.35 -8.58 9.96
N ALA A 19 19.94 -9.58 10.74
CA ALA A 19 19.54 -10.89 10.22
C ALA A 19 18.05 -10.96 9.86
N LEU A 20 17.27 -9.89 10.09
CA LEU A 20 15.83 -9.91 9.89
C LEU A 20 15.46 -9.94 8.39
N MET A 21 14.70 -10.93 8.01
CA MET A 21 14.09 -11.04 6.68
C MET A 21 12.71 -10.34 6.69
N TRP A 22 12.61 -9.24 5.95
CA TRP A 22 11.45 -8.33 5.98
C TRP A 22 10.32 -8.77 5.03
N LEU A 23 9.55 -9.80 5.38
CA LEU A 23 8.42 -10.27 4.58
C LEU A 23 7.05 -9.69 5.03
N GLY A 24 7.04 -8.64 5.86
CA GLY A 24 5.79 -8.14 6.45
C GLY A 24 5.38 -6.72 6.07
N GLN A 25 6.23 -5.92 5.40
CA GLN A 25 5.99 -4.48 5.17
C GLN A 25 5.61 -4.11 3.72
N ASN A 26 5.55 -5.07 2.80
CA ASN A 26 5.30 -4.82 1.37
C ASN A 26 6.33 -3.86 0.74
N THR A 27 7.53 -3.78 1.30
CA THR A 27 8.62 -3.00 0.74
C THR A 27 9.43 -3.84 -0.24
N ASN A 28 10.12 -3.18 -1.17
CA ASN A 28 10.99 -3.86 -2.12
C ASN A 28 12.40 -3.95 -1.49
N HIS A 29 12.84 -5.17 -1.25
CA HIS A 29 14.16 -5.50 -0.68
C HIS A 29 15.09 -6.12 -1.72
N PHE A 30 14.77 -6.06 -3.00
CA PHE A 30 15.75 -6.31 -4.06
C PHE A 30 16.76 -5.16 -4.09
N ASP A 31 17.96 -5.43 -4.61
CA ASP A 31 19.02 -4.44 -4.69
C ASP A 31 18.55 -3.19 -5.44
N THR A 32 18.85 -2.04 -4.87
CA THR A 32 18.57 -0.74 -5.49
C THR A 32 19.37 -0.60 -6.78
N HIS A 33 18.72 -0.18 -7.86
CA HIS A 33 19.40 0.02 -9.13
C HIS A 33 20.54 1.05 -9.00
N PRO A 34 21.74 0.79 -9.58
CA PRO A 34 22.91 1.67 -9.42
C PRO A 34 22.66 3.14 -9.77
N GLN A 35 21.86 3.42 -10.81
CA GLN A 35 21.53 4.81 -11.19
C GLN A 35 20.67 5.52 -10.14
N VAL A 36 19.80 4.80 -9.41
CA VAL A 36 18.99 5.37 -8.32
C VAL A 36 19.91 5.69 -7.12
N LEU A 37 20.82 4.77 -6.79
CA LEU A 37 21.83 4.98 -5.75
C LEU A 37 22.75 6.15 -6.10
N GLN A 38 23.22 6.22 -7.35
CA GLN A 38 24.07 7.31 -7.82
C GLN A 38 23.37 8.67 -7.72
N ALA A 39 22.11 8.76 -8.12
CA ALA A 39 21.35 10.02 -8.04
C ALA A 39 21.21 10.53 -6.59
N MET A 40 21.03 9.63 -5.61
CA MET A 40 21.05 10.02 -4.20
C MET A 40 22.43 10.52 -3.75
N THR A 41 23.48 9.79 -4.11
CA THR A 41 24.86 10.11 -3.75
C THR A 41 25.29 11.45 -4.35
N ASP A 42 24.97 11.70 -5.62
CA ASP A 42 25.27 12.96 -6.31
C ASP A 42 24.56 14.15 -5.65
N SER A 43 23.29 14.00 -5.30
CA SER A 43 22.51 15.02 -4.60
C SER A 43 23.13 15.36 -3.21
N ILE A 44 23.61 14.34 -2.49
CA ILE A 44 24.29 14.51 -1.20
C ILE A 44 25.64 15.23 -1.40
N HIS A 45 26.44 14.81 -2.37
CA HIS A 45 27.74 15.44 -2.67
C HIS A 45 27.60 16.89 -3.14
N ALA A 46 26.54 17.17 -3.93
CA ALA A 46 26.20 18.53 -4.35
C ALA A 46 25.59 19.38 -3.23
N GLN A 47 25.36 18.80 -2.06
CA GLN A 47 24.76 19.47 -0.89
C GLN A 47 23.38 20.10 -1.19
N GLU A 48 22.60 19.52 -2.11
CA GLU A 48 21.26 20.03 -2.47
C GLU A 48 20.32 20.15 -1.26
N TYR A 49 20.58 19.39 -0.19
CA TYR A 49 19.83 19.42 1.06
C TYR A 49 19.95 20.72 1.87
N HIS A 50 20.84 21.65 1.48
CA HIS A 50 20.90 22.99 2.08
C HIS A 50 19.75 23.90 1.64
N ALA A 51 19.06 23.57 0.54
CA ALA A 51 17.95 24.36 0.02
C ALA A 51 16.62 23.60 0.16
N TYR A 52 15.53 24.35 0.37
CA TYR A 52 14.19 23.79 0.27
C TYR A 52 13.86 23.47 -1.19
N ALA A 53 13.20 22.34 -1.41
CA ALA A 53 12.70 21.99 -2.73
C ALA A 53 11.50 22.88 -3.15
N PRO A 54 11.18 22.96 -4.46
CA PRO A 54 9.93 23.59 -4.87
C PRO A 54 8.73 23.00 -4.12
N PRO A 55 7.78 23.82 -3.64
CA PRO A 55 6.67 23.35 -2.80
C PRO A 55 5.84 22.21 -3.39
N ALA A 56 5.60 22.22 -4.72
CA ALA A 56 4.89 21.16 -5.41
C ALA A 56 5.79 19.96 -5.81
N GLY A 57 7.09 20.03 -5.53
CA GLY A 57 8.10 19.08 -5.98
C GLY A 57 8.78 19.49 -7.29
N LEU A 58 9.91 18.82 -7.59
CA LEU A 58 10.69 19.08 -8.81
C LEU A 58 9.83 18.92 -10.07
N GLU A 59 9.95 19.86 -11.00
CA GLU A 59 9.17 19.85 -12.26
C GLU A 59 9.37 18.55 -13.05
N GLU A 60 10.62 18.12 -13.16
CA GLU A 60 10.95 16.86 -13.84
C GLU A 60 10.26 15.66 -13.19
N LEU A 61 10.22 15.58 -11.86
CA LEU A 61 9.55 14.50 -11.15
C LEU A 61 8.04 14.51 -11.43
N ARG A 62 7.41 15.69 -11.36
CA ARG A 62 5.97 15.84 -11.62
C ARG A 62 5.60 15.41 -13.05
N ARG A 63 6.38 15.83 -14.04
CA ARG A 63 6.21 15.42 -15.43
C ARG A 63 6.33 13.90 -15.60
N LEU A 64 7.38 13.30 -15.07
CA LEU A 64 7.61 11.85 -15.17
C LEU A 64 6.52 11.03 -14.47
N VAL A 65 5.97 11.53 -13.35
CA VAL A 65 4.83 10.89 -12.67
C VAL A 65 3.58 10.90 -13.57
N LEU A 66 3.27 12.01 -14.24
CA LEU A 66 2.14 12.08 -15.18
C LEU A 66 2.31 11.13 -16.38
N GLU A 67 3.52 11.07 -16.91
CA GLU A 67 3.85 10.12 -17.99
C GLU A 67 3.68 8.66 -17.53
N ASP A 68 4.08 8.34 -16.30
CA ASP A 68 4.00 7.01 -15.75
C ASP A 68 2.55 6.52 -15.51
N VAL A 69 1.66 7.43 -15.13
CA VAL A 69 0.23 7.11 -14.93
C VAL A 69 -0.64 7.37 -16.16
N GLY A 70 -0.10 7.98 -17.21
CA GLY A 70 -0.84 8.28 -18.46
C GLY A 70 -1.92 9.35 -18.31
N LEU A 71 -1.72 10.35 -17.43
CA LEU A 71 -2.68 11.42 -17.13
C LEU A 71 -2.09 12.80 -17.48
N SER A 72 -1.93 13.10 -18.78
CA SER A 72 -1.27 14.32 -19.29
C SER A 72 -1.95 15.64 -18.85
N ASP A 73 -3.26 15.62 -18.65
CA ASP A 73 -4.06 16.82 -18.34
C ASP A 73 -4.22 17.05 -16.83
N ALA A 74 -3.60 16.21 -16.00
CA ALA A 74 -3.60 16.33 -14.56
C ALA A 74 -2.42 17.17 -14.05
N SER A 75 -2.47 17.50 -12.77
CA SER A 75 -1.41 18.14 -12.01
C SER A 75 -0.91 17.25 -10.88
N VAL A 76 0.30 17.50 -10.39
CA VAL A 76 0.96 16.68 -9.37
C VAL A 76 1.39 17.56 -8.19
N LEU A 77 1.11 17.08 -6.98
CA LEU A 77 1.71 17.55 -5.73
C LEU A 77 2.53 16.41 -5.14
N VAL A 78 3.84 16.58 -5.08
CA VAL A 78 4.76 15.62 -4.46
C VAL A 78 4.58 15.68 -2.94
N THR A 79 4.59 14.53 -2.26
CA THR A 79 4.31 14.39 -0.82
C THR A 79 5.39 13.55 -0.12
N ASP A 80 5.54 13.71 1.19
CA ASP A 80 6.43 12.88 2.02
C ASP A 80 5.84 11.46 2.22
N GLY A 81 5.71 10.76 1.10
CA GLY A 81 5.07 9.47 0.94
C GLY A 81 3.56 9.58 0.71
N ALA A 82 2.97 8.52 0.15
CA ALA A 82 1.53 8.43 -0.12
C ALA A 82 0.65 8.67 1.12
N VAL A 83 1.14 8.34 2.32
CA VAL A 83 0.39 8.51 3.58
C VAL A 83 0.17 9.99 3.90
N GLU A 84 1.15 10.87 3.67
CA GLU A 84 0.96 12.32 3.80
C GLU A 84 -0.08 12.82 2.78
N GLY A 85 0.01 12.34 1.53
CA GLY A 85 -0.99 12.67 0.51
C GLY A 85 -2.41 12.27 0.95
N LEU A 86 -2.58 11.08 1.49
CA LEU A 86 -3.87 10.62 2.02
C LEU A 86 -4.35 11.44 3.23
N TYR A 87 -3.44 11.84 4.13
CA TYR A 87 -3.75 12.72 5.23
C TYR A 87 -4.25 14.09 4.73
N ASN A 88 -3.54 14.69 3.77
CA ASN A 88 -3.90 15.96 3.14
C ASN A 88 -5.29 15.89 2.49
N VAL A 89 -5.54 14.84 1.70
CA VAL A 89 -6.83 14.60 1.04
C VAL A 89 -7.96 14.44 2.05
N CYS A 90 -7.81 13.59 3.06
CA CYS A 90 -8.83 13.38 4.09
C CYS A 90 -9.12 14.67 4.87
N ARG A 91 -8.09 15.44 5.23
CA ARG A 91 -8.23 16.67 5.98
C ARG A 91 -8.97 17.76 5.20
N ASN A 92 -8.68 17.92 3.91
CA ASN A 92 -9.19 19.03 3.10
C ASN A 92 -10.50 18.72 2.36
N LEU A 93 -10.79 17.43 2.09
CA LEU A 93 -11.94 17.00 1.29
C LEU A 93 -13.02 16.28 2.11
N SER A 94 -12.77 15.99 3.38
CA SER A 94 -13.70 15.38 4.32
C SER A 94 -14.07 16.35 5.44
N GLY A 95 -14.99 16.00 6.34
CA GLY A 95 -15.36 16.87 7.46
C GLY A 95 -16.61 16.39 8.21
N PRO A 96 -17.08 17.15 9.21
CA PRO A 96 -18.28 16.83 9.98
C PRO A 96 -19.51 16.65 9.09
N GLY A 97 -20.29 15.58 9.35
CA GLY A 97 -21.48 15.24 8.58
C GLY A 97 -21.24 14.56 7.24
N ALA A 98 -19.99 14.50 6.77
CA ALA A 98 -19.60 13.79 5.56
C ALA A 98 -19.47 12.27 5.82
N GLU A 99 -19.81 11.47 4.83
CA GLU A 99 -19.55 10.03 4.82
C GLU A 99 -18.30 9.74 3.99
N PHE A 100 -17.44 8.88 4.57
CA PHE A 100 -16.25 8.32 3.95
C PHE A 100 -16.48 6.82 3.74
N VAL A 101 -16.62 6.39 2.49
CA VAL A 101 -16.91 5.00 2.12
C VAL A 101 -15.63 4.30 1.69
N THR A 102 -15.35 3.12 2.24
CA THR A 102 -14.19 2.29 1.90
C THR A 102 -14.48 0.81 2.11
N THR A 103 -13.47 -0.05 1.97
CA THR A 103 -13.57 -1.51 2.10
C THR A 103 -12.97 -2.03 3.41
N ASP A 104 -13.50 -3.13 3.93
CA ASP A 104 -12.90 -3.95 4.99
C ASP A 104 -12.72 -5.41 4.49
N PRO A 105 -11.49 -5.93 4.37
CA PRO A 105 -10.19 -5.30 4.64
C PRO A 105 -9.82 -4.15 3.70
N GLY A 106 -9.02 -3.21 4.24
CA GLY A 106 -8.47 -2.09 3.50
C GLY A 106 -7.24 -1.50 4.19
N TRP A 107 -6.72 -0.40 3.64
CA TRP A 107 -5.64 0.35 4.26
C TRP A 107 -6.19 1.30 5.32
N LYS A 108 -5.93 1.01 6.60
CA LYS A 108 -6.65 1.62 7.74
C LYS A 108 -6.33 3.09 8.04
N TRP A 109 -5.17 3.61 7.61
CA TRP A 109 -4.75 4.96 8.00
C TRP A 109 -5.70 6.06 7.52
N PRO A 110 -6.20 6.05 6.25
CA PRO A 110 -7.19 7.04 5.80
C PRO A 110 -8.50 7.00 6.61
N ILE A 111 -8.90 5.83 7.11
CA ILE A 111 -10.05 5.68 8.02
C ILE A 111 -9.84 6.53 9.28
N GLY A 112 -8.65 6.44 9.89
CA GLY A 112 -8.29 7.26 11.04
C GLY A 112 -8.26 8.75 10.72
N PHE A 113 -7.73 9.13 9.56
CA PHE A 113 -7.66 10.52 9.12
C PHE A 113 -9.06 11.10 8.86
N ALA A 114 -9.94 10.35 8.21
CA ALA A 114 -11.31 10.75 7.96
C ALA A 114 -12.10 10.93 9.27
N ARG A 115 -11.98 9.98 10.21
CA ARG A 115 -12.59 10.10 11.56
C ARG A 115 -12.06 11.32 12.31
N ALA A 116 -10.76 11.59 12.26
CA ALA A 116 -10.15 12.76 12.88
C ALA A 116 -10.63 14.09 12.27
N SER A 117 -11.07 14.08 11.00
CA SER A 117 -11.71 15.21 10.32
C SER A 117 -13.22 15.31 10.61
N GLY A 118 -13.79 14.41 11.41
CA GLY A 118 -15.21 14.42 11.79
C GLY A 118 -16.13 13.65 10.84
N ALA A 119 -15.60 12.90 9.88
CA ALA A 119 -16.41 12.11 8.96
C ALA A 119 -16.92 10.82 9.58
N CYS A 120 -18.10 10.38 9.14
CA CYS A 120 -18.63 9.05 9.40
C CYS A 120 -18.02 8.06 8.41
N VAL A 121 -17.34 7.03 8.91
CA VAL A 121 -16.70 6.01 8.06
C VAL A 121 -17.62 4.81 7.88
N ILE A 122 -17.84 4.43 6.62
CA ILE A 122 -18.62 3.27 6.19
C ILE A 122 -17.62 2.29 5.54
N GLU A 123 -17.44 1.13 6.19
CA GLU A 123 -16.53 0.08 5.74
C GLU A 123 -17.36 -1.07 5.15
N ILE A 124 -17.20 -1.33 3.84
CA ILE A 124 -17.91 -2.38 3.11
C ILE A 124 -17.12 -3.68 3.23
N PRO A 125 -17.71 -4.77 3.78
CA PRO A 125 -17.01 -6.04 3.91
C PRO A 125 -16.80 -6.70 2.53
N ILE A 126 -15.52 -7.03 2.23
CA ILE A 126 -15.13 -7.65 0.95
C ILE A 126 -14.40 -8.99 1.13
N TYR A 127 -14.28 -9.50 2.36
CA TYR A 127 -13.60 -10.77 2.64
C TYR A 127 -14.54 -11.95 2.39
N ASP A 128 -14.92 -12.16 1.13
CA ASP A 128 -15.82 -13.25 0.69
C ASP A 128 -15.24 -13.95 -0.56
N PRO A 129 -14.86 -15.24 -0.45
CA PRO A 129 -14.35 -15.99 -1.59
C PRO A 129 -15.39 -16.17 -2.72
N LYS A 130 -16.68 -16.14 -2.43
CA LYS A 130 -17.74 -16.22 -3.45
C LYS A 130 -17.81 -14.97 -4.32
N GLN A 131 -17.36 -13.84 -3.80
CA GLN A 131 -17.25 -12.56 -4.51
C GLN A 131 -15.82 -12.29 -5.01
N GLY A 132 -14.90 -13.25 -4.90
CA GLY A 132 -13.52 -13.09 -5.30
C GLY A 132 -12.74 -12.07 -4.45
N TYR A 133 -13.14 -11.87 -3.18
CA TYR A 133 -12.51 -10.94 -2.25
C TYR A 133 -12.48 -9.48 -2.73
N ARG A 134 -13.53 -9.03 -3.41
CA ARG A 134 -13.57 -7.71 -4.04
C ARG A 134 -14.88 -6.96 -3.78
N LEU A 135 -14.80 -5.64 -3.85
CA LEU A 135 -15.98 -4.77 -3.84
C LEU A 135 -16.80 -4.99 -5.11
N THR A 136 -18.10 -5.18 -4.98
CA THR A 136 -19.02 -5.23 -6.10
C THR A 136 -19.70 -3.88 -6.32
N ILE A 137 -20.15 -3.65 -7.56
CA ILE A 137 -20.91 -2.44 -7.93
C ILE A 137 -22.15 -2.29 -7.04
N ALA A 138 -22.88 -3.40 -6.82
CA ALA A 138 -24.07 -3.40 -6.00
C ALA A 138 -23.79 -3.04 -4.53
N GLN A 139 -22.70 -3.52 -3.95
CA GLN A 139 -22.29 -3.16 -2.58
C GLN A 139 -21.98 -1.67 -2.47
N LEU A 140 -21.22 -1.10 -3.42
CA LEU A 140 -20.91 0.33 -3.41
C LEU A 140 -22.18 1.16 -3.59
N GLU A 141 -23.05 0.76 -4.52
CA GLU A 141 -24.35 1.42 -4.77
C GLU A 141 -25.22 1.49 -3.52
N ALA A 142 -25.28 0.39 -2.76
CA ALA A 142 -26.03 0.31 -1.52
C ALA A 142 -25.44 1.11 -0.35
N ALA A 143 -24.11 1.37 -0.38
CA ALA A 143 -23.39 2.03 0.69
C ALA A 143 -23.34 3.57 0.57
N VAL A 144 -23.50 4.11 -0.66
CA VAL A 144 -23.39 5.54 -0.89
C VAL A 144 -24.72 6.26 -0.66
N THR A 145 -24.64 7.49 -0.14
CA THR A 145 -25.80 8.38 0.08
C THR A 145 -25.46 9.78 -0.45
N GLU A 146 -26.39 10.72 -0.36
CA GLU A 146 -26.17 12.14 -0.67
C GLU A 146 -25.15 12.80 0.28
N ARG A 147 -24.88 12.19 1.46
CA ARG A 147 -23.85 12.63 2.39
C ARG A 147 -22.48 12.07 2.07
N THR A 148 -22.38 11.11 1.15
CA THR A 148 -21.09 10.53 0.75
C THR A 148 -20.23 11.61 0.09
N ARG A 149 -19.16 11.98 0.78
CA ARG A 149 -18.22 12.99 0.31
C ARG A 149 -16.98 12.39 -0.32
N MET A 150 -16.62 11.17 0.10
CA MET A 150 -15.42 10.49 -0.36
C MET A 150 -15.65 8.99 -0.49
N ILE A 151 -15.25 8.43 -1.62
CA ILE A 151 -15.09 6.99 -1.83
C ILE A 151 -13.60 6.73 -1.94
N TYR A 152 -13.03 5.96 -1.01
CA TYR A 152 -11.62 5.58 -0.98
C TYR A 152 -11.45 4.13 -1.38
N LEU A 153 -10.71 3.89 -2.45
CA LEU A 153 -10.43 2.56 -2.99
C LEU A 153 -8.93 2.35 -3.13
N VAL A 154 -8.41 1.29 -2.51
CA VAL A 154 -7.04 0.81 -2.73
C VAL A 154 -7.05 -0.19 -3.88
N ASP A 155 -6.36 0.12 -4.96
CA ASP A 155 -6.34 -0.70 -6.16
C ASP A 155 -4.91 -0.76 -6.76
N PRO A 156 -4.27 -1.93 -6.77
CA PRO A 156 -4.66 -3.22 -6.14
C PRO A 156 -4.86 -3.15 -4.63
N ASN A 157 -5.85 -3.89 -4.13
CA ASN A 157 -6.24 -3.86 -2.71
C ASN A 157 -5.12 -4.36 -1.78
N ASN A 158 -4.88 -3.64 -0.70
CA ASN A 158 -4.08 -4.08 0.43
C ASN A 158 -5.02 -4.39 1.62
N PRO A 159 -5.12 -5.65 2.08
CA PRO A 159 -4.13 -6.74 1.94
C PRO A 159 -4.44 -7.81 0.87
N LEU A 160 -5.55 -7.77 0.16
CA LEU A 160 -6.06 -8.93 -0.60
C LEU A 160 -5.36 -9.13 -1.95
N GLY A 161 -4.76 -8.08 -2.55
CA GLY A 161 -4.07 -8.18 -3.84
C GLY A 161 -4.98 -8.32 -5.04
N VAL A 162 -6.27 -8.03 -4.91
CA VAL A 162 -7.21 -7.94 -6.05
C VAL A 162 -7.06 -6.59 -6.74
N CYS A 163 -7.24 -6.59 -8.07
CA CYS A 163 -7.25 -5.39 -8.91
C CYS A 163 -8.57 -5.34 -9.68
N TYR A 164 -9.12 -4.15 -9.88
CA TYR A 164 -10.39 -3.96 -10.55
C TYR A 164 -10.21 -3.78 -12.07
N THR A 165 -11.19 -4.24 -12.84
CA THR A 165 -11.24 -4.05 -14.29
C THR A 165 -11.60 -2.60 -14.65
N ALA A 166 -11.28 -2.17 -15.86
CA ALA A 166 -11.67 -0.85 -16.35
C ALA A 166 -13.18 -0.60 -16.25
N ALA A 167 -14.01 -1.61 -16.54
CA ALA A 167 -15.47 -1.51 -16.43
C ALA A 167 -15.95 -1.33 -14.97
N GLU A 168 -15.31 -1.98 -14.00
CA GLU A 168 -15.63 -1.81 -12.59
C GLU A 168 -15.22 -0.40 -12.12
N ILE A 169 -14.01 0.05 -12.46
CA ILE A 169 -13.54 1.41 -12.12
C ILE A 169 -14.45 2.47 -12.75
N GLU A 170 -14.87 2.29 -14.01
CA GLU A 170 -15.83 3.18 -14.67
C GLU A 170 -17.18 3.21 -13.91
N ALA A 171 -17.69 2.05 -13.50
CA ALA A 171 -18.93 1.97 -12.75
C ALA A 171 -18.81 2.65 -11.38
N PHE A 172 -17.72 2.44 -10.64
CA PHE A 172 -17.45 3.12 -9.37
C PHE A 172 -17.32 4.65 -9.55
N ALA A 173 -16.66 5.09 -10.62
CA ALA A 173 -16.56 6.51 -10.97
C ALA A 173 -17.93 7.13 -11.28
N LYS A 174 -18.82 6.42 -12.00
CA LYS A 174 -20.21 6.84 -12.24
C LYS A 174 -21.01 6.99 -10.96
N ILE A 175 -20.85 6.05 -10.02
CA ILE A 175 -21.49 6.12 -8.70
C ILE A 175 -20.98 7.34 -7.94
N ALA A 176 -19.66 7.56 -7.88
CA ALA A 176 -19.05 8.72 -7.23
C ALA A 176 -19.55 10.04 -7.82
N ARG A 177 -19.61 10.14 -9.17
CA ARG A 177 -20.12 11.32 -9.88
C ARG A 177 -21.58 11.61 -9.56
N ARG A 178 -22.43 10.58 -9.53
CA ARG A 178 -23.87 10.71 -9.24
C ARG A 178 -24.13 11.34 -7.88
N VAL A 179 -23.37 10.96 -6.84
CA VAL A 179 -23.51 11.52 -5.49
C VAL A 179 -22.60 12.73 -5.25
N GLY A 180 -21.80 13.14 -6.25
CA GLY A 180 -20.88 14.26 -6.17
C GLY A 180 -19.69 14.05 -5.24
N ALA A 181 -19.35 12.80 -4.91
CA ALA A 181 -18.24 12.42 -4.05
C ALA A 181 -16.88 12.53 -4.75
N TYR A 182 -15.82 12.78 -3.99
CA TYR A 182 -14.45 12.57 -4.46
C TYR A 182 -14.16 11.07 -4.55
N PHE A 183 -13.54 10.66 -5.65
CA PHE A 183 -13.05 9.29 -5.80
C PHE A 183 -11.53 9.28 -5.53
N VAL A 184 -11.13 8.85 -4.33
CA VAL A 184 -9.73 8.72 -3.94
C VAL A 184 -9.25 7.32 -4.29
N HIS A 185 -8.46 7.24 -5.35
CA HIS A 185 -7.93 6.01 -5.92
C HIS A 185 -6.47 5.83 -5.48
N ASP A 186 -6.25 4.98 -4.49
CA ASP A 186 -4.92 4.67 -3.98
C ASP A 186 -4.26 3.61 -4.86
N CYS A 187 -3.40 4.08 -5.76
CA CYS A 187 -2.70 3.28 -6.75
C CYS A 187 -1.29 2.84 -6.29
N THR A 188 -1.06 2.74 -4.97
CA THR A 188 0.25 2.39 -4.39
C THR A 188 0.87 1.12 -4.96
N TYR A 189 0.07 0.17 -5.44
CA TYR A 189 0.54 -1.13 -5.94
C TYR A 189 0.32 -1.34 -7.44
N PHE A 190 -0.19 -0.38 -8.20
CA PHE A 190 -0.61 -0.56 -9.59
C PHE A 190 0.49 -1.08 -10.52
N HIS A 191 1.75 -0.79 -10.22
CA HIS A 191 2.90 -1.28 -11.00
C HIS A 191 3.02 -2.81 -11.06
N PHE A 192 2.47 -3.51 -10.06
CA PHE A 192 2.52 -4.98 -9.97
C PHE A 192 1.34 -5.66 -10.66
N ALA A 193 0.31 -4.89 -11.02
CA ALA A 193 -0.88 -5.41 -11.69
C ALA A 193 -0.60 -5.72 -13.16
N ASP A 194 -1.23 -6.79 -13.66
CA ASP A 194 -1.15 -7.15 -15.07
C ASP A 194 -1.90 -6.11 -15.93
N HIS A 195 -3.00 -5.56 -15.39
CA HIS A 195 -3.78 -4.48 -15.98
C HIS A 195 -4.28 -3.57 -14.87
N HIS A 196 -4.23 -2.27 -15.10
CA HIS A 196 -4.75 -1.25 -14.19
C HIS A 196 -5.31 -0.06 -14.96
N THR A 197 -6.39 0.53 -14.45
CA THR A 197 -7.02 1.70 -15.06
C THR A 197 -7.22 2.79 -14.02
N MET A 198 -6.73 4.00 -14.29
CA MET A 198 -6.88 5.14 -13.39
C MET A 198 -8.33 5.64 -13.38
N ALA A 199 -8.92 5.84 -12.20
CA ALA A 199 -10.28 6.38 -12.05
C ALA A 199 -10.42 7.79 -12.67
N ALA A 200 -9.33 8.56 -12.69
CA ALA A 200 -9.29 9.88 -13.31
C ALA A 200 -9.58 9.87 -14.81
N THR A 201 -9.40 8.73 -15.50
CA THR A 201 -9.80 8.55 -16.90
C THR A 201 -11.32 8.71 -17.09
N PHE A 202 -12.11 8.30 -16.09
CA PHE A 202 -13.58 8.32 -16.18
C PHE A 202 -14.21 9.48 -15.38
N TYR A 203 -13.52 10.00 -14.37
CA TYR A 203 -14.02 11.07 -13.49
C TYR A 203 -12.91 12.06 -13.10
N PRO A 204 -12.31 12.79 -14.09
CA PRO A 204 -11.20 13.69 -13.83
C PRO A 204 -11.54 14.84 -12.87
N GLU A 205 -12.81 15.27 -12.82
CA GLU A 205 -13.23 16.46 -12.06
C GLU A 205 -13.07 16.29 -10.53
N LYS A 206 -13.25 15.06 -10.02
CA LYS A 206 -13.17 14.79 -8.56
C LYS A 206 -12.44 13.49 -8.24
N SER A 207 -11.65 12.95 -9.16
CA SER A 207 -10.74 11.85 -8.84
C SER A 207 -9.43 12.38 -8.30
N VAL A 208 -8.93 11.71 -7.26
CA VAL A 208 -7.61 11.93 -6.67
C VAL A 208 -6.86 10.61 -6.73
N THR A 209 -5.79 10.56 -7.51
CA THR A 209 -4.91 9.40 -7.58
C THR A 209 -3.77 9.56 -6.58
N ILE A 210 -3.55 8.55 -5.75
CA ILE A 210 -2.44 8.50 -4.80
C ILE A 210 -1.34 7.61 -5.38
N TYR A 211 -0.14 8.16 -5.49
CA TYR A 211 1.05 7.51 -6.05
C TYR A 211 2.12 7.28 -4.98
N SER A 212 2.83 6.15 -5.04
CA SER A 212 3.86 5.81 -4.07
C SER A 212 5.11 5.22 -4.72
N PHE A 213 6.29 5.71 -4.32
CA PHE A 213 7.58 5.11 -4.65
C PHE A 213 8.04 4.06 -3.62
N SER A 214 7.31 3.90 -2.53
CA SER A 214 7.68 3.02 -1.42
C SER A 214 7.73 1.53 -1.81
N LYS A 215 6.92 1.10 -2.80
CA LYS A 215 6.70 -0.32 -3.08
C LYS A 215 7.49 -0.79 -4.30
N TRP A 216 7.21 -0.25 -5.45
CA TRP A 216 7.87 -0.69 -6.68
C TRP A 216 9.36 -0.31 -6.73
N LEU A 217 9.72 0.87 -6.24
CA LEU A 217 11.10 1.39 -6.27
C LEU A 217 11.89 1.13 -4.97
N GLY A 218 11.21 0.70 -3.89
CA GLY A 218 11.87 0.40 -2.62
C GLY A 218 12.22 1.61 -1.75
N LEU A 219 11.66 2.78 -2.03
CA LEU A 219 12.00 4.03 -1.33
C LEU A 219 11.12 4.30 -0.08
N ALA A 220 10.67 3.26 0.61
CA ALA A 220 9.79 3.41 1.76
C ALA A 220 10.39 4.27 2.88
N GLY A 221 11.68 4.10 3.16
CA GLY A 221 12.43 4.88 4.16
C GLY A 221 12.72 6.32 3.73
N LEU A 222 12.72 6.60 2.42
CA LEU A 222 12.98 7.94 1.87
C LEU A 222 11.74 8.83 1.83
N ARG A 223 10.56 8.32 2.18
CA ARG A 223 9.32 9.07 2.28
C ARG A 223 8.99 9.90 1.03
N ILE A 224 8.68 9.27 -0.09
CA ILE A 224 8.34 9.95 -1.35
C ILE A 224 7.09 9.34 -1.99
N GLY A 225 6.15 10.20 -2.40
CA GLY A 225 4.89 9.88 -3.06
C GLY A 225 4.32 11.10 -3.77
N ALA A 226 3.10 10.98 -4.27
CA ALA A 226 2.43 12.12 -4.90
C ALA A 226 0.90 11.99 -4.85
N ILE A 227 0.23 13.14 -4.91
CA ILE A 227 -1.18 13.31 -5.25
C ILE A 227 -1.26 13.75 -6.70
N ILE A 228 -2.15 13.15 -7.47
CA ILE A 228 -2.43 13.49 -8.85
C ILE A 228 -3.92 13.78 -8.99
N ALA A 229 -4.28 14.94 -9.48
CA ALA A 229 -5.67 15.36 -9.72
C ALA A 229 -5.71 16.47 -10.76
N ASN A 230 -6.90 16.99 -11.08
CA ASN A 230 -6.99 18.21 -11.90
C ASN A 230 -6.34 19.41 -11.20
N ALA A 231 -6.03 20.46 -11.97
CA ALA A 231 -5.26 21.61 -11.48
C ALA A 231 -5.97 22.33 -10.30
N ASP A 232 -7.27 22.56 -10.38
CA ASP A 232 -8.04 23.27 -9.35
C ASP A 232 -8.02 22.50 -8.01
N LEU A 233 -8.10 21.17 -8.08
CA LEU A 233 -8.07 20.32 -6.91
C LEU A 233 -6.66 20.27 -6.29
N ILE A 234 -5.62 20.21 -7.13
CA ILE A 234 -4.23 20.30 -6.65
C ILE A 234 -3.97 21.65 -6.00
N GLU A 235 -4.42 22.77 -6.59
CA GLU A 235 -4.27 24.10 -6.00
C GLU A 235 -4.95 24.17 -4.61
N ARG A 236 -6.16 23.65 -4.50
CA ARG A 236 -6.87 23.55 -3.21
C ARG A 236 -6.12 22.73 -2.17
N LEU A 237 -5.56 21.57 -2.56
CA LEU A 237 -4.79 20.71 -1.64
C LEU A 237 -3.44 21.31 -1.28
N ALA A 238 -2.82 22.05 -2.20
CA ALA A 238 -1.56 22.76 -1.99
C ALA A 238 -1.70 24.05 -1.17
N ALA A 239 -2.91 24.59 -1.01
CA ALA A 239 -3.16 25.79 -0.19
C ALA A 239 -2.97 25.52 1.32
N ALA A 240 -3.14 24.28 1.79
CA ALA A 240 -2.98 23.89 3.19
C ALA A 240 -2.30 22.51 3.33
N PRO A 241 -1.11 22.30 2.74
CA PRO A 241 -0.42 21.02 2.83
C PRO A 241 0.18 20.84 4.24
N PRO A 242 0.41 19.61 4.66
CA PRO A 242 1.16 19.32 5.89
C PRO A 242 2.58 19.88 5.88
N ASN A 243 3.23 19.87 4.71
CA ASN A 243 4.56 20.43 4.48
C ASN A 243 4.51 21.45 3.33
N ILE A 244 4.71 22.73 3.66
CA ILE A 244 4.66 23.86 2.69
C ILE A 244 6.02 24.15 2.03
N LEU A 245 7.09 23.52 2.47
CA LEU A 245 8.46 23.80 2.02
C LEU A 245 8.99 22.77 1.02
N GLY A 246 8.12 21.88 0.55
CA GLY A 246 8.47 20.81 -0.38
C GLY A 246 9.13 19.60 0.28
N CYS A 247 9.11 18.48 -0.43
CA CYS A 247 9.62 17.21 0.05
C CYS A 247 11.15 17.11 -0.08
N ASN A 248 11.72 16.15 0.63
CA ASN A 248 13.15 15.83 0.62
C ASN A 248 13.73 15.75 -0.80
N VAL A 249 14.76 16.57 -1.10
CA VAL A 249 15.37 16.67 -2.43
C VAL A 249 16.04 15.37 -2.86
N VAL A 250 16.78 14.71 -1.96
CA VAL A 250 17.49 13.45 -2.26
C VAL A 250 16.50 12.37 -2.68
N SER A 251 15.36 12.29 -1.98
CA SER A 251 14.27 11.36 -2.32
C SER A 251 13.66 11.64 -3.68
N GLN A 252 13.50 12.92 -4.04
CA GLN A 252 13.00 13.33 -5.35
C GLN A 252 13.97 12.98 -6.48
N ARG A 253 15.30 13.16 -6.28
CA ARG A 253 16.33 12.74 -7.25
C ARG A 253 16.32 11.22 -7.46
N ALA A 254 16.19 10.45 -6.38
CA ALA A 254 16.04 9.00 -6.46
C ALA A 254 14.79 8.59 -7.27
N ALA A 255 13.65 9.26 -7.03
CA ALA A 255 12.40 9.00 -7.72
C ALA A 255 12.49 9.32 -9.23
N VAL A 256 13.13 10.45 -9.60
CA VAL A 256 13.40 10.82 -10.99
C VAL A 256 14.24 9.75 -11.68
N ALA A 257 15.36 9.33 -11.07
CA ALA A 257 16.22 8.29 -11.62
C ALA A 257 15.46 6.96 -11.78
N GLY A 258 14.66 6.57 -10.77
CA GLY A 258 13.84 5.37 -10.81
C GLY A 258 12.81 5.36 -11.95
N LEU A 259 12.11 6.47 -12.19
CA LEU A 259 11.16 6.58 -13.31
C LEU A 259 11.86 6.47 -14.68
N LYS A 260 13.04 7.05 -14.83
CA LYS A 260 13.82 6.98 -16.08
C LYS A 260 14.22 5.55 -16.45
N ILE A 261 14.57 4.72 -15.46
CA ILE A 261 15.04 3.34 -15.67
C ILE A 261 13.92 2.30 -15.59
N LYS A 262 12.70 2.71 -15.18
CA LYS A 262 11.61 1.80 -14.84
C LYS A 262 11.32 0.77 -15.93
N LYS A 263 11.30 1.19 -17.19
CA LYS A 263 10.96 0.31 -18.33
C LYS A 263 11.92 -0.86 -18.48
N ASP A 264 13.19 -0.65 -18.16
CA ASP A 264 14.23 -1.68 -18.33
C ASP A 264 14.43 -2.51 -17.06
N TRP A 265 14.25 -1.92 -15.89
CA TRP A 265 14.54 -2.55 -14.59
C TRP A 265 13.33 -3.25 -13.95
N PHE A 266 12.16 -2.61 -13.96
CA PHE A 266 11.00 -3.11 -13.21
C PHE A 266 10.43 -4.44 -13.73
N PRO A 267 10.51 -4.80 -15.03
CA PRO A 267 10.08 -6.12 -15.49
C PRO A 267 10.80 -7.28 -14.79
N ASP A 268 12.11 -7.15 -14.49
CA ASP A 268 12.85 -8.15 -13.74
C ASP A 268 12.37 -8.24 -12.29
N ILE A 269 12.18 -7.11 -11.62
CA ILE A 269 11.60 -7.05 -10.27
C ILE A 269 10.24 -7.76 -10.22
N ASN A 270 9.37 -7.47 -11.21
CA ASN A 270 8.04 -8.08 -11.26
C ASN A 270 8.12 -9.60 -11.53
N ARG A 271 9.00 -10.04 -12.41
CA ARG A 271 9.25 -11.48 -12.67
C ARG A 271 9.71 -12.20 -11.40
N ARG A 272 10.66 -11.64 -10.66
CA ARG A 272 11.21 -12.23 -9.44
C ARG A 272 10.16 -12.30 -8.33
N GLN A 273 9.39 -11.25 -8.10
CA GLN A 273 8.31 -11.28 -7.11
C GLN A 273 7.18 -12.27 -7.49
N ARG A 274 6.87 -12.43 -8.80
CA ARG A 274 5.91 -13.46 -9.27
C ARG A 274 6.43 -14.87 -9.02
N ARG A 275 7.73 -15.12 -9.19
CA ARG A 275 8.37 -16.38 -8.78
C ARG A 275 8.16 -16.62 -7.29
N ASN A 276 8.42 -15.62 -6.45
CA ASN A 276 8.23 -15.74 -5.01
C ASN A 276 6.75 -16.02 -4.65
N GLN A 277 5.79 -15.36 -5.33
CA GLN A 277 4.37 -15.72 -5.16
C GLN A 277 4.12 -17.21 -5.45
N ALA A 278 4.64 -17.74 -6.56
CA ALA A 278 4.42 -19.12 -6.97
C ALA A 278 5.00 -20.13 -5.96
N GLU A 279 6.21 -19.89 -5.45
CA GLU A 279 6.84 -20.76 -4.45
C GLU A 279 6.10 -20.73 -3.11
N ILE A 280 5.67 -19.55 -2.65
CA ILE A 280 4.85 -19.43 -1.44
C ILE A 280 3.52 -20.17 -1.60
N VAL A 281 2.84 -20.03 -2.74
CA VAL A 281 1.58 -20.75 -3.01
C VAL A 281 1.80 -22.26 -3.00
N LYS A 282 2.91 -22.74 -3.59
CA LYS A 282 3.27 -24.16 -3.59
C LYS A 282 3.52 -24.68 -2.17
N ALA A 283 4.28 -23.95 -1.36
CA ALA A 283 4.54 -24.30 0.03
C ALA A 283 3.26 -24.35 0.87
N VAL A 284 2.40 -23.33 0.74
CA VAL A 284 1.10 -23.23 1.45
C VAL A 284 0.18 -24.39 1.10
N LYS A 285 0.10 -24.81 -0.18
CA LYS A 285 -0.69 -25.97 -0.61
C LYS A 285 -0.20 -27.28 0.01
N GLY A 286 1.06 -27.36 0.42
CA GLY A 286 1.65 -28.52 1.09
C GLY A 286 1.27 -28.64 2.57
N VAL A 287 0.59 -27.66 3.17
CA VAL A 287 0.22 -27.63 4.59
C VAL A 287 -1.29 -27.70 4.76
N ALA A 288 -1.77 -28.77 5.38
CA ALA A 288 -3.20 -28.98 5.61
C ALA A 288 -3.83 -27.82 6.41
N GLY A 289 -4.96 -27.31 5.95
CA GLY A 289 -5.71 -26.21 6.56
C GLY A 289 -5.17 -24.81 6.24
N MET A 290 -4.14 -24.70 5.40
CA MET A 290 -3.66 -23.43 4.89
C MET A 290 -4.07 -23.21 3.44
N LYS A 291 -4.35 -21.96 3.06
CA LYS A 291 -4.64 -21.59 1.67
C LYS A 291 -4.27 -20.13 1.40
N VAL A 292 -3.98 -19.82 0.15
CA VAL A 292 -3.82 -18.44 -0.32
C VAL A 292 -5.17 -17.90 -0.76
N ALA A 293 -5.56 -16.73 -0.26
CA ALA A 293 -6.87 -16.15 -0.55
C ALA A 293 -7.02 -15.75 -2.02
N VAL A 294 -6.02 -15.05 -2.57
CA VAL A 294 -6.01 -14.55 -3.96
C VAL A 294 -4.69 -14.90 -4.63
N TYR A 295 -4.77 -15.59 -5.78
CA TYR A 295 -3.60 -15.89 -6.61
C TYR A 295 -3.99 -15.96 -8.10
N PRO A 296 -3.23 -15.34 -9.02
CA PRO A 296 -2.08 -14.46 -8.73
C PRO A 296 -2.52 -13.16 -8.04
N SER A 297 -1.74 -12.70 -7.06
CA SER A 297 -1.95 -11.40 -6.46
C SER A 297 -1.50 -10.30 -7.43
N GLN A 298 -2.28 -9.26 -7.58
CA GLN A 298 -1.98 -8.10 -8.41
C GLN A 298 -1.16 -7.03 -7.66
N ALA A 299 -0.66 -7.40 -6.46
CA ALA A 299 0.24 -6.61 -5.63
C ALA A 299 1.50 -7.42 -5.28
N ASN A 300 2.39 -6.86 -4.47
CA ASN A 300 3.65 -7.50 -4.06
C ASN A 300 3.55 -8.25 -2.72
N PHE A 301 2.43 -8.89 -2.47
CA PHE A 301 2.18 -9.70 -1.28
C PHE A 301 1.08 -10.73 -1.52
N LEU A 302 0.99 -11.69 -0.60
CA LEU A 302 -0.05 -12.71 -0.54
C LEU A 302 -0.72 -12.68 0.85
N VAL A 303 -2.03 -12.93 0.88
CA VAL A 303 -2.78 -13.28 2.09
C VAL A 303 -2.82 -14.80 2.19
N VAL A 304 -2.31 -15.31 3.29
CA VAL A 304 -2.27 -16.75 3.61
C VAL A 304 -3.20 -17.01 4.78
N GLU A 305 -4.32 -17.66 4.54
CA GLU A 305 -5.25 -18.10 5.59
C GLU A 305 -4.64 -19.27 6.36
N CYS A 306 -4.76 -19.22 7.69
CA CYS A 306 -4.18 -20.21 8.60
C CYS A 306 -5.15 -20.74 9.66
N ILE A 307 -6.37 -20.19 9.73
CA ILE A 307 -7.35 -20.56 10.77
C ILE A 307 -7.74 -22.03 10.69
N ASP A 308 -7.91 -22.58 9.49
CA ASP A 308 -8.30 -23.98 9.29
C ASP A 308 -7.14 -24.95 9.58
N ALA A 309 -5.90 -24.45 9.74
CA ALA A 309 -4.75 -25.22 10.24
C ALA A 309 -4.71 -25.33 11.77
N GLY A 310 -5.68 -24.72 12.47
CA GLY A 310 -5.77 -24.74 13.92
C GLY A 310 -4.74 -23.86 14.62
N ILE A 311 -4.31 -22.76 13.97
CA ILE A 311 -3.37 -21.77 14.52
C ILE A 311 -3.91 -20.34 14.35
N THR A 312 -3.47 -19.45 15.23
CA THR A 312 -3.75 -18.03 15.09
C THR A 312 -2.68 -17.34 14.23
N PRO A 313 -3.03 -16.26 13.52
CA PRO A 313 -2.05 -15.43 12.79
C PRO A 313 -0.91 -14.93 13.68
N GLU A 314 -1.22 -14.52 14.91
CA GLU A 314 -0.27 -14.02 15.89
C GLU A 314 0.74 -15.10 16.29
N ALA A 315 0.29 -16.33 16.54
CA ALA A 315 1.15 -17.46 16.87
C ALA A 315 2.10 -17.81 15.71
N LEU A 316 1.61 -17.73 14.46
CA LEU A 316 2.44 -17.95 13.28
C LEU A 316 3.48 -16.83 13.10
N VAL A 317 3.11 -15.58 13.36
CA VAL A 317 4.05 -14.43 13.35
C VAL A 317 5.14 -14.62 14.39
N ASP A 318 4.80 -15.01 15.63
CA ASP A 318 5.77 -15.25 16.71
C ASP A 318 6.70 -16.44 16.37
N ALA A 319 6.15 -17.51 15.78
CA ALA A 319 6.97 -18.66 15.38
C ALA A 319 8.04 -18.25 14.34
N TYR A 320 7.65 -17.46 13.33
CA TYR A 320 8.57 -16.97 12.30
C TYR A 320 9.55 -15.90 12.83
N ARG A 321 9.09 -15.01 13.74
CA ARG A 321 9.95 -14.00 14.35
C ARG A 321 11.13 -14.62 15.11
N ALA A 322 10.91 -15.76 15.76
CA ALA A 322 11.97 -16.52 16.42
C ALA A 322 13.05 -17.05 15.43
N GLU A 323 12.74 -17.10 14.15
CA GLU A 323 13.65 -17.50 13.06
C GLU A 323 14.14 -16.28 12.24
N ASN A 324 14.04 -15.06 12.79
CA ASN A 324 14.35 -13.79 12.11
C ASN A 324 13.57 -13.56 10.80
N ILE A 325 12.34 -14.03 10.71
CA ILE A 325 11.46 -13.80 9.57
C ILE A 325 10.25 -12.97 10.05
N MET A 326 10.12 -11.74 9.53
CA MET A 326 8.99 -10.87 9.83
C MET A 326 7.90 -11.10 8.79
N ILE A 327 6.74 -11.57 9.22
CA ILE A 327 5.48 -11.55 8.47
C ILE A 327 4.46 -10.68 9.21
N ARG A 328 3.31 -10.40 8.62
CA ARG A 328 2.32 -9.49 9.24
C ARG A 328 1.03 -10.22 9.57
N GLN A 329 0.55 -10.07 10.81
CA GLN A 329 -0.75 -10.58 11.26
C GLN A 329 -1.92 -9.86 10.56
N GLY A 330 -3.02 -10.58 10.32
CA GLY A 330 -4.20 -10.03 9.68
C GLY A 330 -4.92 -8.97 10.49
N THR A 331 -4.89 -9.03 11.82
CA THR A 331 -5.46 -8.05 12.76
C THR A 331 -4.88 -6.64 12.60
N TYR A 332 -3.69 -6.52 12.00
CA TYR A 332 -3.14 -5.22 11.59
C TYR A 332 -4.00 -4.55 10.50
N HIS A 333 -4.65 -5.30 9.62
CA HIS A 333 -5.41 -4.79 8.48
C HIS A 333 -6.89 -4.63 8.75
N THR A 334 -7.46 -5.57 9.51
CA THR A 334 -8.89 -5.62 9.77
C THR A 334 -9.15 -6.29 11.13
N PRO A 335 -9.92 -5.65 12.03
CA PRO A 335 -10.33 -6.29 13.26
C PRO A 335 -11.37 -7.40 13.02
N THR A 336 -12.16 -7.30 11.95
CA THR A 336 -13.25 -8.23 11.63
C THR A 336 -12.72 -9.56 11.10
N PHE A 337 -11.83 -9.54 10.13
CA PHE A 337 -11.36 -10.73 9.40
C PHE A 337 -9.91 -11.13 9.73
N GLY A 338 -9.19 -10.28 10.44
CA GLY A 338 -7.75 -10.41 10.65
C GLY A 338 -7.33 -11.67 11.41
N HIS A 339 -8.23 -12.27 12.21
CA HIS A 339 -8.02 -13.52 12.92
C HIS A 339 -7.84 -14.74 11.99
N ARG A 340 -8.05 -14.59 10.68
CA ARG A 340 -8.03 -15.68 9.71
C ARG A 340 -6.69 -15.87 9.01
N PHE A 341 -5.86 -14.82 8.89
CA PHE A 341 -4.75 -14.82 7.94
C PHE A 341 -3.50 -14.08 8.42
N VAL A 342 -2.39 -14.41 7.79
CA VAL A 342 -1.18 -13.59 7.77
C VAL A 342 -0.96 -13.04 6.36
N LYS A 343 -0.20 -11.93 6.27
CA LYS A 343 0.23 -11.35 5.00
C LYS A 343 1.74 -11.51 4.85
N VAL A 344 2.18 -11.93 3.63
CA VAL A 344 3.58 -12.20 3.28
C VAL A 344 3.95 -11.37 2.06
N SER A 345 5.01 -10.56 2.17
CA SER A 345 5.55 -9.76 1.06
C SER A 345 6.34 -10.62 0.09
N THR A 346 6.30 -10.27 -1.20
CA THR A 346 6.92 -11.05 -2.27
C THR A 346 8.04 -10.32 -3.02
N THR A 347 8.19 -8.99 -2.84
CA THR A 347 9.34 -8.22 -3.35
C THR A 347 10.53 -8.30 -2.39
N VAL A 348 11.04 -9.50 -2.21
CA VAL A 348 12.16 -9.82 -1.31
C VAL A 348 13.16 -10.72 -2.06
N PRO A 349 14.43 -10.75 -1.64
CA PRO A 349 15.39 -11.72 -2.17
C PRO A 349 14.81 -13.13 -2.20
N GLU A 350 15.05 -13.89 -3.26
CA GLU A 350 14.51 -15.23 -3.44
C GLU A 350 14.85 -16.14 -2.25
N ALA A 351 16.07 -16.02 -1.72
CA ALA A 351 16.50 -16.77 -0.54
C ALA A 351 15.63 -16.53 0.71
N TRP A 352 15.05 -15.32 0.86
CA TRP A 352 14.15 -15.04 1.97
C TRP A 352 12.77 -15.70 1.77
N ALA A 353 12.27 -15.68 0.54
CA ALA A 353 11.02 -16.36 0.20
C ALA A 353 11.17 -17.89 0.33
N ASP A 354 12.31 -18.44 -0.11
CA ASP A 354 12.62 -19.86 0.02
C ASP A 354 12.74 -20.27 1.49
N ALA A 355 13.43 -19.47 2.32
CA ALA A 355 13.53 -19.67 3.76
C ALA A 355 12.17 -19.67 4.47
N PHE A 356 11.25 -18.77 4.07
CA PHE A 356 9.86 -18.80 4.55
C PHE A 356 9.17 -20.12 4.16
N CYS A 357 9.29 -20.55 2.91
CA CYS A 357 8.64 -21.74 2.38
C CYS A 357 9.16 -23.03 3.05
N GLU A 358 10.46 -23.18 3.16
CA GLU A 358 11.11 -24.35 3.76
C GLU A 358 10.72 -24.55 5.23
N ARG A 359 10.60 -23.44 5.97
CA ARG A 359 10.26 -23.47 7.39
C ARG A 359 8.76 -23.58 7.67
N LEU A 360 7.90 -23.34 6.69
CA LEU A 360 6.45 -23.25 6.90
C LEU A 360 5.85 -24.42 7.68
N PRO A 361 6.13 -25.71 7.35
CA PRO A 361 5.55 -26.84 8.09
C PRO A 361 5.98 -26.84 9.58
N ALA A 362 7.26 -26.55 9.85
CA ALA A 362 7.80 -26.49 11.21
C ALA A 362 7.22 -25.32 12.01
N MET A 363 7.05 -24.15 11.35
CA MET A 363 6.46 -22.96 11.99
C MET A 363 4.98 -23.16 12.31
N VAL A 364 4.23 -23.84 11.46
CA VAL A 364 2.84 -24.24 11.74
C VAL A 364 2.78 -25.20 12.93
N ALA A 365 3.67 -26.20 12.99
CA ALA A 365 3.73 -27.12 14.13
C ALA A 365 4.08 -26.39 15.43
N LYS A 366 5.04 -25.47 15.40
CA LYS A 366 5.44 -24.61 16.53
C LYS A 366 4.30 -23.70 16.97
N ALA A 367 3.60 -23.07 16.04
CA ALA A 367 2.48 -22.15 16.31
C ALA A 367 1.32 -22.83 17.05
N ARG A 368 1.05 -24.13 16.81
CA ARG A 368 0.04 -24.90 17.57
C ARG A 368 0.32 -24.99 19.06
N GLY A 369 1.57 -24.88 19.48
CA GLY A 369 1.98 -24.89 20.88
C GLY A 369 1.98 -23.52 21.54
N ILE A 370 1.86 -22.42 20.79
CA ILE A 370 1.89 -21.05 21.31
C ILE A 370 0.50 -20.67 21.79
N LYS A 371 0.35 -20.50 23.12
CA LYS A 371 -0.92 -20.09 23.75
C LYS A 371 -1.01 -18.59 23.99
N GLU A 372 0.13 -17.95 24.27
CA GLU A 372 0.24 -16.51 24.50
C GLU A 372 1.22 -15.93 23.50
N THR A 373 0.83 -14.86 22.85
CA THR A 373 1.63 -14.18 21.83
C THR A 373 2.13 -12.84 22.36
N ALA A 374 3.31 -12.43 21.90
CA ALA A 374 3.82 -11.10 22.19
C ALA A 374 2.92 -10.02 21.56
N ALA A 375 2.94 -8.81 22.11
CA ALA A 375 2.26 -7.68 21.52
C ALA A 375 2.84 -7.39 20.11
N LEU A 376 1.97 -7.33 19.12
CA LEU A 376 2.30 -7.03 17.72
C LEU A 376 1.72 -5.67 17.32
N PHE A 377 2.47 -4.87 16.55
CA PHE A 377 2.11 -3.52 16.14
C PHE A 377 2.09 -3.34 14.62
#